data_d9620dacc752524d75d065616a73d9b6
#
_entry.id   d9620dacc752524d75d065616a73d9b6
#
_cell.length_a   1.000
_cell.length_b   1.000
_cell.length_c   1.000
_cell.angle_alpha   90.00
_cell.angle_beta   90.00
_cell.angle_gamma   90.00
#
_symmetry.space_group_name_H-M   'P 1'
#
loop_
_entity.id
_entity.type
_entity.pdbx_description
1 polymer ?
#
loop_
_entity_poly.entity_id
_entity_poly.type
_entity_poly.pdbx_seq_one_letter_code
_entity_poly.pdbx_strand_id
1 'polypeptide(L)'
;MKLIFVRHGKTHFNEINLTQGWCDSPLSQLGVKQVENMSLQLKNYCINKAYTSPLGRAVETSEIILQGHNIAPIYDKRLKEVDFGLLEGINTQLVRKLHVETADWVDTLEMDYRPYAGEDLHSVITRQKEAINDIVANSQEDDTILVVGHGCSLYGLVKTLVPHDARLSFPDNATAIIVDYKEGHYSLDTILNAVY
;
A
#
# COMPACT_ATOMS: atom_id res chain seq x y z
N MET A 1 5.25 13.89 -13.35
CA MET A 1 4.69 13.65 -11.99
C MET A 1 5.27 12.37 -11.43
N LYS A 2 5.54 12.33 -10.13
CA LYS A 2 6.05 11.15 -9.45
C LYS A 2 5.08 10.66 -8.37
N LEU A 3 4.74 9.39 -8.38
CA LEU A 3 3.89 8.73 -7.37
C LEU A 3 4.77 7.82 -6.51
N ILE A 4 4.76 8.02 -5.20
CA ILE A 4 5.51 7.22 -4.23
C ILE A 4 4.49 6.39 -3.44
N PHE A 5 4.33 5.13 -3.82
CA PHE A 5 3.46 4.18 -3.13
C PHE A 5 4.21 3.53 -1.97
N VAL A 6 3.71 3.68 -0.75
CA VAL A 6 4.35 3.10 0.44
C VAL A 6 3.41 2.13 1.14
N ARG A 7 3.85 0.89 1.34
CA ARG A 7 3.18 -0.03 2.25
C ARG A 7 3.46 0.38 3.70
N HIS A 8 2.42 0.36 4.55
CA HIS A 8 2.59 0.66 5.98
C HIS A 8 3.71 -0.16 6.64
N GLY A 9 4.29 0.38 7.72
CA GLY A 9 5.28 -0.30 8.55
C GLY A 9 4.74 -1.56 9.21
N LYS A 10 5.62 -2.41 9.73
CA LYS A 10 5.24 -3.66 10.40
C LYS A 10 4.36 -3.39 11.62
N THR A 11 3.22 -4.07 11.73
CA THR A 11 2.30 -3.96 12.86
C THR A 11 2.48 -5.10 13.85
N HIS A 12 1.89 -5.01 15.05
CA HIS A 12 1.84 -6.14 15.99
C HIS A 12 1.13 -7.35 15.38
N PHE A 13 0.07 -7.16 14.57
CA PHE A 13 -0.59 -8.26 13.87
C PHE A 13 0.34 -8.94 12.86
N ASN A 14 1.17 -8.18 12.15
CA ASN A 14 2.18 -8.76 11.25
C ASN A 14 3.23 -9.58 12.02
N GLU A 15 3.63 -9.18 13.23
CA GLU A 15 4.60 -9.93 14.06
C GLU A 15 4.07 -11.29 14.49
N ILE A 16 2.78 -11.38 14.80
CA ILE A 16 2.14 -12.62 15.24
C ILE A 16 1.37 -13.35 14.13
N ASN A 17 1.56 -12.91 12.86
CA ASN A 17 0.99 -13.51 11.65
C ASN A 17 -0.54 -13.57 11.66
N LEU A 18 -1.22 -12.50 12.06
CA LEU A 18 -2.65 -12.36 11.92
C LEU A 18 -3.02 -11.62 10.62
N THR A 19 -4.10 -12.09 9.99
CA THR A 19 -4.66 -11.46 8.79
C THR A 19 -5.24 -10.11 9.13
N GLN A 20 -4.83 -9.08 8.40
CA GLN A 20 -5.18 -7.69 8.68
C GLN A 20 -5.65 -7.01 7.41
N GLY A 21 -6.95 -6.87 7.29
CA GLY A 21 -7.62 -6.12 6.24
C GLY A 21 -8.11 -4.78 6.76
N TRP A 22 -9.41 -4.67 7.05
CA TRP A 22 -10.01 -3.47 7.63
C TRP A 22 -9.87 -3.40 9.15
N CYS A 23 -9.72 -4.52 9.85
CA CYS A 23 -9.29 -4.49 11.24
C CYS A 23 -7.90 -3.85 11.35
N ASP A 24 -7.57 -3.30 12.51
CA ASP A 24 -6.36 -2.52 12.66
C ASP A 24 -5.53 -2.93 13.87
N SER A 25 -4.24 -2.66 13.79
CA SER A 25 -3.25 -2.85 14.83
C SER A 25 -2.15 -1.82 14.65
N PRO A 26 -1.68 -1.15 15.69
CA PRO A 26 -0.65 -0.13 15.60
C PRO A 26 0.67 -0.70 15.06
N LEU A 27 1.56 0.16 14.61
CA LEU A 27 2.90 -0.22 14.24
C LEU A 27 3.61 -0.84 15.44
N SER A 28 4.41 -1.87 15.20
CA SER A 28 5.33 -2.39 16.20
C SER A 28 6.56 -1.48 16.32
N GLN A 29 7.37 -1.67 17.36
CA GLN A 29 8.63 -0.93 17.48
C GLN A 29 9.55 -1.13 16.27
N LEU A 30 9.56 -2.34 15.69
CA LEU A 30 10.28 -2.62 14.45
C LEU A 30 9.65 -1.86 13.28
N GLY A 31 8.32 -1.83 13.20
CA GLY A 31 7.61 -1.10 12.14
C GLY A 31 7.89 0.40 12.16
N VAL A 32 7.92 1.01 13.34
CA VAL A 32 8.30 2.43 13.48
C VAL A 32 9.71 2.66 12.93
N LYS A 33 10.70 1.84 13.32
CA LYS A 33 12.08 1.95 12.82
C LYS A 33 12.17 1.75 11.30
N GLN A 34 11.38 0.82 10.73
CA GLN A 34 11.31 0.62 9.28
C GLN A 34 10.83 1.89 8.58
N VAL A 35 9.78 2.52 9.10
CA VAL A 35 9.21 3.74 8.52
C VAL A 35 10.14 4.95 8.70
N GLU A 36 10.80 5.08 9.85
CA GLU A 36 11.83 6.11 10.07
C GLU A 36 12.97 5.99 9.05
N ASN A 37 13.45 4.75 8.80
CA ASN A 37 14.46 4.50 7.78
C ASN A 37 13.96 4.87 6.38
N MET A 38 12.71 4.52 6.04
CA MET A 38 12.10 4.89 4.77
C MET A 38 11.96 6.42 4.65
N SER A 39 11.56 7.11 5.71
CA SER A 39 11.51 8.57 5.74
C SER A 39 12.88 9.20 5.40
N LEU A 40 13.97 8.66 5.92
CA LEU A 40 15.33 9.12 5.58
C LEU A 40 15.66 8.88 4.10
N GLN A 41 15.28 7.73 3.53
CA GLN A 41 15.51 7.43 2.11
C GLN A 41 14.69 8.37 1.20
N LEU A 42 13.47 8.74 1.62
CA LEU A 42 12.58 9.64 0.89
C LEU A 42 12.92 11.12 1.06
N LYS A 43 13.88 11.48 1.92
CA LYS A 43 14.22 12.87 2.24
C LYS A 43 14.58 13.73 1.01
N ASN A 44 15.14 13.12 -0.03
CA ASN A 44 15.54 13.83 -1.24
C ASN A 44 14.39 13.99 -2.25
N TYR A 45 13.23 13.39 -1.98
CA TYR A 45 12.04 13.57 -2.78
C TYR A 45 11.25 14.78 -2.25
N CYS A 46 11.03 15.77 -3.11
CA CYS A 46 10.26 16.96 -2.75
C CYS A 46 8.76 16.64 -2.69
N ILE A 47 8.33 15.80 -1.74
CA ILE A 47 6.93 15.43 -1.55
C ILE A 47 6.14 16.71 -1.28
N ASN A 48 5.13 17.00 -2.11
CA ASN A 48 4.29 18.20 -2.00
C ASN A 48 2.81 17.89 -1.85
N LYS A 49 2.40 16.63 -2.04
CA LYS A 49 1.05 16.12 -1.73
C LYS A 49 1.14 14.75 -1.07
N ALA A 50 0.19 14.45 -0.20
CA ALA A 50 0.13 13.14 0.46
C ALA A 50 -1.31 12.66 0.59
N TYR A 51 -1.51 11.38 0.28
CA TYR A 51 -2.76 10.65 0.46
C TYR A 51 -2.49 9.38 1.26
N THR A 52 -3.43 9.01 2.12
CA THR A 52 -3.28 7.81 2.94
C THR A 52 -4.60 7.07 3.11
N SER A 53 -4.52 5.75 3.24
CA SER A 53 -5.61 4.96 3.79
C SER A 53 -5.98 5.48 5.19
N PRO A 54 -7.28 5.52 5.56
CA PRO A 54 -7.70 5.96 6.89
C PRO A 54 -7.43 4.92 8.01
N LEU A 55 -6.88 3.74 7.70
CA LEU A 55 -6.53 2.74 8.70
C LEU A 55 -5.30 3.21 9.49
N GLY A 56 -5.35 3.09 10.83
CA GLY A 56 -4.39 3.69 11.76
C GLY A 56 -2.94 3.38 11.44
N ARG A 57 -2.61 2.14 11.04
CA ARG A 57 -1.26 1.76 10.63
C ARG A 57 -0.73 2.52 9.42
N ALA A 58 -1.60 2.88 8.47
CA ALA A 58 -1.22 3.68 7.31
C ALA A 58 -1.11 5.17 7.68
N VAL A 59 -2.01 5.64 8.54
CA VAL A 59 -1.97 6.99 9.11
C VAL A 59 -0.65 7.20 9.86
N GLU A 60 -0.33 6.34 10.83
CA GLU A 60 0.91 6.39 11.61
C GLU A 60 2.15 6.36 10.70
N THR A 61 2.14 5.50 9.66
CA THR A 61 3.20 5.46 8.65
C THR A 61 3.34 6.79 7.92
N SER A 62 2.23 7.37 7.47
CA SER A 62 2.26 8.66 6.75
C SER A 62 2.74 9.80 7.63
N GLU A 63 2.35 9.84 8.90
CA GLU A 63 2.77 10.85 9.87
C GLU A 63 4.29 10.81 10.12
N ILE A 64 4.87 9.61 10.26
CA ILE A 64 6.31 9.46 10.42
C ILE A 64 7.06 9.91 9.16
N ILE A 65 6.61 9.52 7.96
CA ILE A 65 7.26 9.92 6.70
C ILE A 65 7.18 11.44 6.52
N LEU A 66 6.05 12.04 6.84
CA LEU A 66 5.81 13.48 6.65
C LEU A 66 6.35 14.34 7.79
N GLN A 67 6.99 13.75 8.79
CA GLN A 67 7.59 14.49 9.89
C GLN A 67 8.64 15.49 9.37
N GLY A 68 8.40 16.77 9.61
CA GLY A 68 9.24 17.87 9.08
C GLY A 68 8.81 18.40 7.71
N HIS A 69 7.83 17.78 7.05
CA HIS A 69 7.14 18.34 5.90
C HIS A 69 5.95 19.21 6.36
N ASN A 70 5.73 20.34 5.72
CA ASN A 70 4.54 21.17 6.01
C ASN A 70 3.33 20.72 5.17
N ILE A 71 3.00 19.43 5.26
CA ILE A 71 1.95 18.77 4.46
C ILE A 71 1.12 17.92 5.40
N ALA A 72 -0.21 18.06 5.31
CA ALA A 72 -1.15 17.15 5.95
C ALA A 72 -1.63 16.09 4.93
N PRO A 73 -1.66 14.81 5.27
CA PRO A 73 -2.18 13.79 4.37
C PRO A 73 -3.70 13.88 4.21
N ILE A 74 -4.18 13.63 3.00
CA ILE A 74 -5.61 13.49 2.69
C ILE A 74 -5.98 12.02 2.87
N TYR A 75 -7.01 11.78 3.69
CA TYR A 75 -7.52 10.43 3.94
C TYR A 75 -8.48 10.00 2.82
N ASP A 76 -8.18 8.89 2.14
CA ASP A 76 -9.08 8.33 1.13
C ASP A 76 -9.41 6.87 1.47
N LYS A 77 -10.70 6.60 1.73
CA LYS A 77 -11.17 5.26 2.05
C LYS A 77 -10.98 4.24 0.92
N ARG A 78 -10.84 4.71 -0.32
CA ARG A 78 -10.55 3.85 -1.48
C ARG A 78 -9.15 3.26 -1.42
N LEU A 79 -8.25 3.80 -0.58
CA LEU A 79 -6.89 3.30 -0.36
C LEU A 79 -6.79 2.21 0.73
N LYS A 80 -7.91 1.80 1.35
CA LYS A 80 -7.92 0.70 2.33
C LYS A 80 -7.39 -0.61 1.72
N GLU A 81 -6.93 -1.50 2.61
CA GLU A 81 -6.58 -2.89 2.26
C GLU A 81 -7.82 -3.66 1.75
N VAL A 82 -7.59 -4.84 1.21
CA VAL A 82 -8.65 -5.83 0.97
C VAL A 82 -9.39 -6.08 2.28
N ASP A 83 -10.71 -6.06 2.23
CA ASP A 83 -11.54 -6.54 3.34
C ASP A 83 -11.52 -8.08 3.33
N PHE A 84 -10.92 -8.70 4.34
CA PHE A 84 -10.91 -10.16 4.48
C PHE A 84 -12.16 -10.69 5.21
N GLY A 85 -13.08 -9.79 5.59
CA GLY A 85 -14.34 -10.14 6.23
C GLY A 85 -14.15 -10.96 7.51
N LEU A 86 -14.87 -12.08 7.62
CA LEU A 86 -14.84 -12.97 8.79
C LEU A 86 -13.47 -13.63 9.05
N LEU A 87 -12.52 -13.51 8.13
CA LEU A 87 -11.17 -14.07 8.27
C LEU A 87 -10.18 -13.08 8.89
N GLU A 88 -10.59 -11.85 9.19
CA GLU A 88 -9.74 -10.87 9.85
C GLU A 88 -9.40 -11.26 11.29
N GLY A 89 -8.16 -11.01 11.70
CA GLY A 89 -7.65 -11.41 13.01
C GLY A 89 -7.34 -12.91 13.15
N ILE A 90 -7.58 -13.72 12.12
CA ILE A 90 -7.22 -15.13 12.10
C ILE A 90 -5.77 -15.29 11.62
N ASN A 91 -5.08 -16.33 12.13
CA ASN A 91 -3.73 -16.64 11.71
C ASN A 91 -3.64 -16.81 10.17
N THR A 92 -2.73 -16.10 9.53
CA THR A 92 -2.59 -16.04 8.06
C THR A 92 -2.35 -17.42 7.44
N GLN A 93 -1.62 -18.33 8.12
CA GLN A 93 -1.42 -19.70 7.60
C GLN A 93 -2.72 -20.52 7.64
N LEU A 94 -3.57 -20.29 8.64
CA LEU A 94 -4.89 -20.92 8.71
C LEU A 94 -5.81 -20.39 7.61
N VAL A 95 -5.83 -19.07 7.39
CA VAL A 95 -6.58 -18.44 6.30
C VAL A 95 -6.18 -19.05 4.96
N ARG A 96 -4.87 -19.16 4.69
CA ARG A 96 -4.37 -19.80 3.45
C ARG A 96 -4.80 -21.27 3.29
N LYS A 97 -4.96 -22.01 4.39
CA LYS A 97 -5.46 -23.39 4.34
C LYS A 97 -6.96 -23.47 4.09
N LEU A 98 -7.72 -22.52 4.61
CA LEU A 98 -9.17 -22.45 4.43
C LEU A 98 -9.52 -21.95 3.02
N HIS A 99 -8.68 -21.11 2.45
CA HIS A 99 -8.90 -20.42 1.18
C HIS A 99 -7.81 -20.84 0.18
N VAL A 100 -7.90 -22.08 -0.29
CA VAL A 100 -6.87 -22.77 -1.12
C VAL A 100 -6.67 -22.09 -2.50
N GLU A 101 -7.67 -21.34 -2.98
CA GLU A 101 -7.70 -20.79 -4.33
C GLU A 101 -6.76 -19.61 -4.58
N THR A 102 -6.05 -19.15 -3.54
CA THR A 102 -5.21 -17.93 -3.63
C THR A 102 -3.71 -18.21 -3.57
N ALA A 103 -3.25 -19.43 -3.80
CA ALA A 103 -1.83 -19.74 -3.77
C ALA A 103 -1.02 -18.88 -4.77
N ASP A 104 -1.60 -18.61 -5.94
CA ASP A 104 -0.96 -17.91 -7.06
C ASP A 104 -1.48 -16.47 -7.26
N TRP A 105 -2.19 -15.89 -6.29
CA TRP A 105 -2.83 -14.57 -6.46
C TRP A 105 -1.84 -13.45 -6.80
N VAL A 106 -0.58 -13.57 -6.39
CA VAL A 106 0.49 -12.62 -6.70
C VAL A 106 0.73 -12.53 -8.22
N ASP A 107 0.53 -13.64 -8.93
CA ASP A 107 0.69 -13.69 -10.38
C ASP A 107 -0.62 -13.45 -11.12
N THR A 108 -1.70 -14.06 -10.67
CA THR A 108 -3.02 -14.00 -11.33
C THR A 108 -3.82 -12.76 -10.96
N LEU A 109 -3.55 -12.13 -9.80
CA LEU A 109 -4.38 -11.10 -9.16
C LEU A 109 -5.80 -11.61 -8.85
N GLU A 110 -5.96 -12.92 -8.70
CA GLU A 110 -7.22 -13.55 -8.33
C GLU A 110 -7.27 -13.82 -6.82
N MET A 111 -8.11 -13.08 -6.11
CA MET A 111 -8.33 -13.22 -4.68
C MET A 111 -9.78 -12.82 -4.40
N ASP A 112 -10.57 -13.73 -3.81
CA ASP A 112 -11.99 -13.50 -3.55
C ASP A 112 -12.40 -13.88 -2.13
N TYR A 113 -12.63 -12.89 -1.29
CA TYR A 113 -13.10 -13.06 0.09
C TYR A 113 -14.61 -12.76 0.26
N ARG A 114 -15.37 -12.55 -0.81
CA ARG A 114 -16.83 -12.35 -0.75
C ARG A 114 -17.58 -13.50 -0.07
N PRO A 115 -17.18 -14.78 -0.19
CA PRO A 115 -17.78 -15.88 0.58
C PRO A 115 -17.67 -15.70 2.11
N TYR A 116 -16.74 -14.87 2.57
CA TYR A 116 -16.50 -14.54 3.98
C TYR A 116 -16.95 -13.11 4.32
N ALA A 117 -17.87 -12.54 3.55
CA ALA A 117 -18.34 -11.15 3.70
C ALA A 117 -17.23 -10.09 3.50
N GLY A 118 -16.19 -10.41 2.75
CA GLY A 118 -15.10 -9.51 2.38
C GLY A 118 -15.19 -9.00 0.93
N GLU A 119 -14.06 -8.58 0.36
CA GLU A 119 -13.93 -8.08 -1.01
C GLU A 119 -13.21 -9.07 -1.93
N ASP A 120 -13.40 -8.96 -3.23
CA ASP A 120 -12.49 -9.51 -4.23
C ASP A 120 -11.43 -8.47 -4.64
N LEU A 121 -10.25 -8.94 -5.07
CA LEU A 121 -9.14 -8.05 -5.42
C LEU A 121 -9.44 -7.16 -6.63
N HIS A 122 -10.28 -7.62 -7.56
CA HIS A 122 -10.67 -6.82 -8.72
C HIS A 122 -11.44 -5.56 -8.30
N SER A 123 -12.40 -5.70 -7.39
CA SER A 123 -13.15 -4.57 -6.81
C SER A 123 -12.21 -3.61 -6.07
N VAL A 124 -11.24 -4.15 -5.32
CA VAL A 124 -10.22 -3.36 -4.63
C VAL A 124 -9.35 -2.55 -5.60
N ILE A 125 -8.82 -3.20 -6.65
CA ILE A 125 -8.03 -2.53 -7.69
C ILE A 125 -8.86 -1.44 -8.38
N THR A 126 -10.14 -1.69 -8.64
CA THR A 126 -11.03 -0.73 -9.27
C THR A 126 -11.16 0.53 -8.42
N ARG A 127 -11.51 0.41 -7.13
CA ARG A 127 -11.63 1.59 -6.24
C ARG A 127 -10.31 2.35 -6.05
N GLN A 128 -9.18 1.63 -6.04
CA GLN A 128 -7.87 2.28 -5.96
C GLN A 128 -7.49 3.01 -7.23
N LYS A 129 -7.78 2.45 -8.42
CA LYS A 129 -7.59 3.14 -9.70
C LYS A 129 -8.40 4.43 -9.78
N GLU A 130 -9.65 4.41 -9.30
CA GLU A 130 -10.47 5.63 -9.21
C GLU A 130 -9.78 6.68 -8.33
N ALA A 131 -9.26 6.29 -7.15
CA ALA A 131 -8.52 7.21 -6.28
C ALA A 131 -7.29 7.79 -6.98
N ILE A 132 -6.48 6.95 -7.64
CA ILE A 132 -5.27 7.43 -8.34
C ILE A 132 -5.62 8.32 -9.52
N ASN A 133 -6.66 8.01 -10.29
CA ASN A 133 -7.12 8.87 -11.38
C ASN A 133 -7.53 10.26 -10.88
N ASP A 134 -8.26 10.33 -9.76
CA ASP A 134 -8.63 11.61 -9.14
C ASP A 134 -7.39 12.36 -8.63
N ILE A 135 -6.44 11.67 -8.00
CA ILE A 135 -5.18 12.25 -7.53
C ILE A 135 -4.40 12.85 -8.71
N VAL A 136 -4.24 12.10 -9.79
CA VAL A 136 -3.52 12.53 -11.00
C VAL A 136 -4.24 13.73 -11.65
N ALA A 137 -5.57 13.67 -11.79
CA ALA A 137 -6.36 14.74 -12.39
C ALA A 137 -6.31 16.06 -11.61
N ASN A 138 -6.07 16.00 -10.29
CA ASN A 138 -5.96 17.16 -9.40
C ASN A 138 -4.51 17.54 -9.07
N SER A 139 -3.54 17.10 -9.89
CA SER A 139 -2.12 17.35 -9.67
C SER A 139 -1.42 17.96 -10.87
N GLN A 140 -0.24 18.54 -10.64
CA GLN A 140 0.61 19.15 -11.66
C GLN A 140 1.64 18.14 -12.18
N GLU A 141 2.23 18.40 -13.36
CA GLU A 141 3.21 17.49 -13.98
C GLU A 141 4.49 17.29 -13.15
N ASP A 142 4.86 18.27 -12.33
CA ASP A 142 6.05 18.26 -11.46
C ASP A 142 5.76 17.82 -10.02
N ASP A 143 4.51 17.49 -9.69
CA ASP A 143 4.16 17.03 -8.35
C ASP A 143 4.85 15.70 -8.01
N THR A 144 5.27 15.59 -6.75
CA THR A 144 5.70 14.35 -6.11
C THR A 144 4.72 14.00 -5.00
N ILE A 145 4.01 12.92 -5.19
CA ILE A 145 2.84 12.55 -4.39
C ILE A 145 3.11 11.30 -3.60
N LEU A 146 2.99 11.37 -2.28
CA LEU A 146 3.03 10.21 -1.40
C LEU A 146 1.64 9.56 -1.34
N VAL A 147 1.60 8.23 -1.51
CA VAL A 147 0.38 7.43 -1.34
C VAL A 147 0.68 6.28 -0.39
N VAL A 148 0.14 6.34 0.83
CA VAL A 148 0.36 5.30 1.84
C VAL A 148 -0.83 4.34 1.88
N GLY A 149 -0.52 3.05 1.72
CA GLY A 149 -1.51 1.98 1.65
C GLY A 149 -1.01 0.66 2.24
N HIS A 150 -1.44 -0.45 1.65
CA HIS A 150 -1.30 -1.77 2.24
C HIS A 150 -0.72 -2.78 1.25
N GLY A 151 -0.51 -4.02 1.72
CA GLY A 151 0.21 -5.02 0.96
C GLY A 151 -0.52 -5.49 -0.30
N CYS A 152 -1.67 -6.14 -0.13
CA CYS A 152 -2.38 -6.76 -1.25
C CYS A 152 -2.96 -5.72 -2.21
N SER A 153 -3.62 -4.71 -1.66
CA SER A 153 -4.28 -3.67 -2.44
C SER A 153 -3.28 -2.82 -3.25
N LEU A 154 -2.18 -2.40 -2.64
CA LEU A 154 -1.15 -1.60 -3.30
C LEU A 154 -0.41 -2.42 -4.37
N TYR A 155 -0.06 -3.68 -4.06
CA TYR A 155 0.57 -4.56 -5.04
C TYR A 155 -0.32 -4.78 -6.26
N GLY A 156 -1.59 -5.13 -6.04
CA GLY A 156 -2.57 -5.32 -7.11
C GLY A 156 -2.72 -4.07 -7.99
N LEU A 157 -2.84 -2.89 -7.37
CA LEU A 157 -2.88 -1.62 -8.07
C LEU A 157 -1.62 -1.42 -8.94
N VAL A 158 -0.42 -1.41 -8.32
CA VAL A 158 0.82 -1.08 -9.03
C VAL A 158 1.10 -2.09 -10.14
N LYS A 159 0.84 -3.39 -9.92
CA LYS A 159 0.98 -4.41 -10.97
C LYS A 159 0.09 -4.14 -12.18
N THR A 160 -1.06 -3.49 -12.00
CA THR A 160 -1.90 -3.09 -13.14
C THR A 160 -1.46 -1.77 -13.80
N LEU A 161 -0.74 -0.90 -13.09
CA LEU A 161 -0.19 0.34 -13.65
C LEU A 161 1.09 0.07 -14.47
N VAL A 162 1.92 -0.89 -14.00
CA VAL A 162 3.21 -1.27 -14.63
C VAL A 162 3.30 -2.79 -14.86
N PRO A 163 2.42 -3.39 -15.69
CA PRO A 163 2.14 -4.83 -15.73
C PRO A 163 3.31 -5.72 -16.16
N HIS A 164 4.31 -5.17 -16.83
CA HIS A 164 5.41 -5.96 -17.44
C HIS A 164 6.77 -5.70 -16.77
N ASP A 165 6.80 -4.98 -15.65
CA ASP A 165 8.07 -4.71 -14.97
C ASP A 165 8.47 -5.89 -14.06
N ALA A 166 9.52 -6.62 -14.48
CA ALA A 166 10.00 -7.79 -13.74
C ALA A 166 10.63 -7.46 -12.37
N ARG A 167 10.90 -6.19 -12.09
CA ARG A 167 11.41 -5.74 -10.77
C ARG A 167 10.31 -5.72 -9.71
N LEU A 168 9.03 -5.66 -10.13
CA LEU A 168 7.92 -5.59 -9.20
C LEU A 168 7.68 -6.94 -8.55
N SER A 169 7.80 -6.99 -7.23
CA SER A 169 7.45 -8.12 -6.38
C SER A 169 6.51 -7.67 -5.26
N PHE A 170 5.91 -8.63 -4.56
CA PHE A 170 5.07 -8.27 -3.42
C PHE A 170 5.89 -7.49 -2.38
N PRO A 171 5.49 -6.25 -2.02
CA PRO A 171 6.30 -5.37 -1.20
C PRO A 171 6.33 -5.84 0.27
N ASP A 172 7.49 -5.79 0.90
CA ASP A 172 7.63 -5.91 2.34
C ASP A 172 7.06 -4.67 3.07
N ASN A 173 6.91 -4.76 4.40
CA ASN A 173 6.48 -3.61 5.19
C ASN A 173 7.47 -2.43 5.02
N ALA A 174 6.93 -1.22 4.94
CA ALA A 174 7.65 0.03 4.70
C ALA A 174 8.43 0.07 3.36
N THR A 175 8.14 -0.79 2.39
CA THR A 175 8.66 -0.66 1.03
C THR A 175 8.00 0.53 0.34
N ALA A 176 8.80 1.32 -0.37
CA ALA A 176 8.31 2.36 -1.29
C ALA A 176 8.52 1.93 -2.75
N ILE A 177 7.45 1.99 -3.55
CA ILE A 177 7.47 1.74 -4.99
C ILE A 177 7.26 3.09 -5.67
N ILE A 178 8.24 3.55 -6.42
CA ILE A 178 8.24 4.87 -7.06
C ILE A 178 7.93 4.70 -8.53
N VAL A 179 6.88 5.37 -8.97
CA VAL A 179 6.33 5.29 -10.33
C VAL A 179 6.29 6.69 -10.93
N ASP A 180 6.84 6.82 -12.11
CA ASP A 180 6.69 8.02 -12.93
C ASP A 180 5.39 7.96 -13.74
N TYR A 181 4.68 9.09 -13.77
CA TYR A 181 3.50 9.28 -14.62
C TYR A 181 3.73 10.42 -15.60
N LYS A 182 3.57 10.13 -16.88
CA LYS A 182 3.69 11.13 -17.96
C LYS A 182 2.69 10.81 -19.07
N GLU A 183 1.86 11.80 -19.45
CA GLU A 183 0.95 11.72 -20.60
C GLU A 183 0.08 10.43 -20.62
N GLY A 184 -0.45 10.04 -19.47
CA GLY A 184 -1.31 8.84 -19.35
C GLY A 184 -0.54 7.52 -19.16
N HIS A 185 0.79 7.54 -19.13
CA HIS A 185 1.62 6.34 -19.02
C HIS A 185 2.32 6.28 -17.66
N TYR A 186 2.30 5.09 -17.06
CA TYR A 186 3.01 4.77 -15.83
C TYR A 186 4.27 3.95 -16.14
N SER A 187 5.38 4.27 -15.48
CA SER A 187 6.61 3.49 -15.55
C SER A 187 7.26 3.37 -14.18
N LEU A 188 7.75 2.17 -13.84
CA LEU A 188 8.45 1.95 -12.58
C LEU A 188 9.83 2.63 -12.62
N ASP A 189 10.04 3.59 -11.73
CA ASP A 189 11.34 4.24 -11.55
C ASP A 189 12.24 3.36 -10.67
N THR A 190 11.90 3.22 -9.38
CA THR A 190 12.70 2.44 -8.43
C THR A 190 11.85 1.85 -7.32
N ILE A 191 12.40 0.85 -6.62
CA ILE A 191 11.84 0.27 -5.40
C ILE A 191 12.86 0.46 -4.28
N LEU A 192 12.42 1.07 -3.17
CA LEU A 192 13.21 1.26 -1.98
C LEU A 192 12.69 0.34 -0.88
N ASN A 193 13.58 -0.44 -0.30
CA ASN A 193 13.27 -1.32 0.83
C ASN A 193 13.79 -0.71 2.13
N ALA A 194 13.04 -0.86 3.22
CA ALA A 194 13.52 -0.46 4.52
C ALA A 194 14.71 -1.35 4.94
N VAL A 195 15.81 -0.72 5.32
CA VAL A 195 17.00 -1.38 5.86
C VAL A 195 16.99 -1.23 7.39
N TYR A 196 17.24 -2.31 8.15
CA TYR A 196 17.20 -2.31 9.62
C TYR A 196 18.11 -3.40 10.19
#